data_8fedf223ae6a181e5c2cd9f94d577525
#
_entry.id   8fedf223ae6a181e5c2cd9f94d577525
#
_cell.length_a   1.000
_cell.length_b   1.000
_cell.length_c   1.000
_cell.angle_alpha   90.00
_cell.angle_beta   90.00
_cell.angle_gamma   90.00
#
_symmetry.space_group_name_H-M   'P 1'
#
loop_
_entity.id
_entity.type
_entity.pdbx_description
1 polymer ?
#
loop_
_entity_poly.entity_id
_entity_poly.type
_entity_poly.pdbx_seq_one_letter_code
_entity_poly.pdbx_strand_id
1 'polypeptide(L)' 'MLQPKRTKFRKQFKGRIHGLAKGGFELNFGSYALKATEPERVTARQIEAARRAITRHMKRQGRVWIRI' A
#
# COMPACT_ATOMS: atom_id res chain seq x y z
N MET A 1 -0.31 -9.68 8.31
CA MET A 1 -1.27 -8.64 7.99
C MET A 1 -1.48 -8.48 6.50
N LEU A 2 -0.44 -8.54 5.73
CA LEU A 2 -0.50 -8.37 4.27
C LEU A 2 -0.65 -9.68 3.51
N GLN A 3 -0.99 -10.74 4.20
CA GLN A 3 -1.21 -12.06 3.62
C GLN A 3 -2.48 -12.68 4.18
N PRO A 4 -3.25 -13.41 3.36
CA PRO A 4 -4.39 -14.15 3.88
C PRO A 4 -3.94 -15.34 4.71
N LYS A 5 -4.76 -15.73 5.68
CA LYS A 5 -4.47 -16.89 6.52
C LYS A 5 -4.53 -18.20 5.73
N ARG A 6 -5.42 -18.28 4.76
CA ARG A 6 -5.63 -19.49 3.94
C ARG A 6 -5.90 -19.09 2.52
N THR A 7 -5.39 -19.87 1.60
CA THR A 7 -5.65 -19.67 0.18
C THR A 7 -6.11 -20.98 -0.43
N LYS A 8 -6.93 -20.87 -1.47
CA LYS A 8 -7.40 -22.04 -2.21
C LYS A 8 -6.30 -22.62 -3.08
N PHE A 9 -5.44 -21.76 -3.63
CA PHE A 9 -4.32 -22.17 -4.47
C PHE A 9 -3.06 -21.46 -4.01
N ARG A 10 -1.94 -22.18 -4.09
CA ARG A 10 -0.65 -21.63 -3.67
C ARG A 10 -0.10 -20.59 -4.64
N LYS A 11 -0.33 -20.83 -5.92
CA LYS A 11 0.20 -19.95 -6.98
C LYS A 11 -0.89 -19.05 -7.52
N GLN A 12 -0.48 -17.93 -8.07
CA GLN A 12 -1.38 -16.93 -8.63
C GLN A 12 -1.00 -16.64 -10.08
N PHE A 13 -1.99 -16.25 -10.86
CA PHE A 13 -1.75 -15.76 -12.20
C PHE A 13 -1.27 -14.32 -12.14
N LYS A 14 -0.32 -14.00 -12.99
CA LYS A 14 0.17 -12.65 -13.16
C LYS A 14 -0.65 -11.96 -14.22
N GLY A 15 -1.45 -10.99 -13.81
CA GLY A 15 -2.26 -10.21 -14.74
C GLY A 15 -1.47 -9.07 -15.36
N ARG A 16 -2.10 -8.39 -16.30
CA ARG A 16 -1.56 -7.16 -16.89
C ARG A 16 -2.07 -5.97 -16.10
N ILE A 17 -1.19 -5.01 -15.85
CA ILE A 17 -1.53 -3.79 -15.12
C ILE A 17 -2.00 -2.77 -16.13
N HIS A 18 -3.22 -2.27 -15.96
CA HIS A 18 -3.79 -1.26 -16.85
C HIS A 18 -4.92 -0.52 -16.15
N GLY A 19 -5.28 0.61 -16.71
CA GLY A 19 -6.40 1.40 -16.24
C GLY A 19 -6.00 2.44 -15.20
N LEU A 20 -6.94 3.29 -14.87
CA LEU A 20 -6.79 4.34 -13.90
C LEU A 20 -7.65 4.04 -12.68
N ALA A 21 -7.16 4.42 -11.51
CA ALA A 21 -7.94 4.29 -10.29
C ALA A 21 -9.18 5.18 -10.36
N LYS A 22 -10.33 4.62 -10.04
CA LYS A 22 -11.60 5.35 -10.05
C LYS A 22 -12.05 5.79 -8.66
N GLY A 23 -11.31 5.38 -7.62
CA GLY A 23 -11.62 5.73 -6.25
C GLY A 23 -10.38 5.63 -5.38
N GLY A 24 -10.52 6.03 -4.13
CA GLY A 24 -9.41 5.94 -3.19
C GLY A 24 -8.26 6.89 -3.46
N PHE A 25 -8.49 7.93 -4.27
CA PHE A 25 -7.43 8.87 -4.64
C PHE A 25 -7.49 10.17 -3.82
N GLU A 26 -8.48 10.32 -2.94
CA GLU A 26 -8.64 11.51 -2.13
C GLU A 26 -8.05 11.30 -0.75
N LEU A 27 -7.57 12.39 -0.16
CA LEU A 27 -7.06 12.40 1.21
C LEU A 27 -8.23 12.46 2.17
N ASN A 28 -8.55 11.33 2.79
CA ASN A 28 -9.65 11.24 3.75
C ASN A 28 -9.17 11.25 5.19
N PHE A 29 -7.95 10.81 5.42
CA PHE A 29 -7.37 10.73 6.76
C PHE A 29 -6.03 11.45 6.77
N GLY A 30 -5.71 12.10 7.88
CA GLY A 30 -4.42 12.74 8.05
C GLY A 30 -4.30 14.05 7.31
N SER A 31 -3.09 14.61 7.34
CA SER A 31 -2.79 15.91 6.74
C SER A 31 -1.92 15.79 5.48
N TYR A 32 -1.16 14.71 5.35
CA TYR A 32 -0.25 14.47 4.24
C TYR A 32 -0.42 13.06 3.71
N ALA A 33 -0.19 12.89 2.43
CA ALA A 33 -0.29 11.58 1.83
C ALA A 33 0.72 11.40 0.70
N LEU A 34 1.17 10.16 0.53
CA LEU A 34 1.90 9.73 -0.65
C LEU A 34 0.93 8.97 -1.54
N LYS A 35 0.89 9.33 -2.80
CA LYS A 35 -0.02 8.74 -3.76
C LYS A 35 0.78 8.20 -4.93
N ALA A 36 0.51 6.95 -5.28
CA ALA A 36 1.11 6.34 -6.45
C ALA A 36 0.55 7.01 -7.72
N THR A 37 1.44 7.40 -8.61
CA THR A 37 1.07 8.09 -9.85
C THR A 37 1.02 7.15 -11.05
N GLU A 38 1.56 5.95 -10.92
CA GLU A 38 1.58 4.95 -11.99
C GLU A 38 1.09 3.61 -11.46
N PRO A 39 0.40 2.82 -12.29
CA PRO A 39 0.05 1.47 -11.87
C PRO A 39 1.29 0.58 -11.82
N GLU A 40 1.42 -0.16 -10.74
CA GLU A 40 2.55 -1.07 -10.57
C GLU A 40 2.23 -2.07 -9.47
N ARG A 41 2.98 -3.16 -9.48
CA ARG A 41 2.88 -4.16 -8.41
C ARG A 41 3.80 -3.78 -7.27
N VAL A 42 3.23 -3.78 -6.07
CA VAL A 42 3.98 -3.44 -4.85
C VAL A 42 3.99 -4.67 -3.96
N THR A 43 5.18 -5.10 -3.56
CA THR A 43 5.30 -6.26 -2.69
C THR A 43 5.00 -5.89 -1.24
N ALA A 44 4.62 -6.89 -0.45
CA ALA A 44 4.39 -6.70 0.98
C ALA A 44 5.64 -6.15 1.68
N ARG A 45 6.81 -6.58 1.25
CA ARG A 45 8.08 -6.11 1.82
C ARG A 45 8.32 -4.64 1.51
N GLN A 46 7.96 -4.19 0.31
CA GLN A 46 8.07 -2.79 -0.07
C GLN A 46 7.13 -1.91 0.77
N ILE A 47 5.92 -2.38 1.00
CA ILE A 47 4.96 -1.66 1.84
C ILE A 47 5.50 -1.53 3.26
N GLU A 48 6.04 -2.61 3.82
CA GLU A 48 6.60 -2.60 5.17
C GLU A 48 7.82 -1.69 5.26
N ALA A 49 8.70 -1.70 4.26
CA ALA A 49 9.86 -0.84 4.23
C ALA A 49 9.46 0.63 4.23
N ALA A 50 8.45 0.99 3.42
CA ALA A 50 7.94 2.35 3.37
C ALA A 50 7.32 2.76 4.71
N ARG A 51 6.55 1.88 5.32
CA ARG A 51 5.93 2.13 6.62
C ARG A 51 6.98 2.43 7.68
N ARG A 52 8.03 1.63 7.72
CA ARG A 52 9.12 1.82 8.69
C ARG A 52 9.84 3.13 8.48
N ALA A 53 10.12 3.49 7.23
CA ALA A 53 10.80 4.72 6.91
C ALA A 53 9.96 5.94 7.34
N ILE A 54 8.67 5.93 7.01
CA ILE A 54 7.76 7.02 7.39
C ILE A 54 7.67 7.15 8.92
N THR A 55 7.46 6.04 9.60
CA THR A 55 7.33 6.03 11.05
C THR A 55 8.60 6.52 11.73
N ARG A 56 9.76 6.12 11.21
CA ARG A 56 11.04 6.58 11.74
C ARG A 56 11.22 8.08 11.57
N HIS A 57 10.85 8.61 10.41
CA HIS A 57 10.95 10.05 10.16
C HIS A 57 10.06 10.85 11.10
N MET A 58 8.88 10.32 11.39
CA MET A 58 7.94 10.96 12.32
C MET A 58 8.30 10.75 13.79
N LYS A 59 9.36 10.01 14.07
CA LYS A 59 9.79 9.66 15.44
C LYS A 59 8.67 8.96 16.23
N ARG A 60 7.88 8.14 15.53
CA ARG A 60 6.74 7.39 16.08
C ARG A 60 5.62 8.27 16.63
N GLN A 61 5.56 9.53 16.19
CA GLN A 61 4.47 10.42 16.54
C GLN A 61 3.42 10.40 15.43
N GLY A 62 2.15 10.55 15.81
CA GLY A 62 1.07 10.56 14.85
C GLY A 62 0.65 9.18 14.40
N ARG A 63 -0.08 9.13 13.29
CA ARG A 63 -0.64 7.89 12.75
C ARG A 63 -0.33 7.75 11.26
N VAL A 64 -0.25 6.51 10.82
CA VAL A 64 -0.06 6.17 9.41
C VAL A 64 -1.19 5.25 8.99
N TRP A 65 -1.84 5.58 7.89
CA TRP A 65 -2.86 4.73 7.26
C TRP A 65 -2.31 4.23 5.94
N ILE A 66 -2.39 2.92 5.74
CA ILE A 66 -1.96 2.28 4.50
C ILE A 66 -3.22 1.86 3.75
N ARG A 67 -3.40 2.43 2.57
CA ARG A 67 -4.58 2.18 1.75
C ARG A 67 -4.12 1.64 0.40
N ILE A 68 -4.46 0.40 0.15
CA ILE A 68 -4.10 -0.31 -1.09
C ILE A 68 -5.37 -0.72 -1.82
#